data_01c20b22ca1efe33376c927fe4c32c4a
#
_entry.id   01c20b22ca1efe33376c927fe4c32c4a
#
_cell.length_a   1.000
_cell.length_b   1.000
_cell.length_c   1.000
_cell.angle_alpha   90.00
_cell.angle_beta   90.00
_cell.angle_gamma   90.00
#
_symmetry.space_group_name_H-M   'P 1'
#
loop_
_entity.id
_entity.type
_entity.pdbx_description
1 polymer ?
#
loop_
_entity_poly.entity_id
_entity_poly.type
_entity_poly.pdbx_seq_one_letter_code
_entity_poly.pdbx_strand_id
1 'polypeptide(L)'
;MDSILDISNFQKFLKDEEEIIIDEFLRKYIINFRKIEDEESQKIEIFFTLIIKSICNGDIKSATSIYKDLIDYNIELDIPYIMLTYELINLKKIIMEKLIYKDVRDELMQLYKLHLFFEDVIAKTYLNKYIVDLNKKNNFSLSNLSGISQSNIIYYYKMHLEWLEDLAKAIVLADINIFPEINHNLCTFGKWLDKEGLEIIKNSSKYKNISKLHENLHFFAKQIKNCLIETQGNNHIILIYLEKCEMISLSLGTELALIDNTLINSEASKDPLTGALNRQRLSQLYQNQLEISFATFEPFVIAMCDFDHFKNINDTFGHLAGDKMLKSFVHIAKKHLRTSDIIIRYGGEEFMIILPAINTKKAKDILNKIREDIANFVLNLDGNKISATISIGMIEIYPENGNNSYFKDFENTISLVDKKLYEAKNSGRNTIC
;
A
#
# COMPACT_ATOMS: atom_id res chain seq x y z
N MET A 1 -10.29 21.76 -26.96
CA MET A 1 -9.04 22.51 -26.71
C MET A 1 -8.12 22.36 -27.92
N ASP A 2 -8.46 22.98 -29.04
CA ASP A 2 -7.72 22.87 -30.31
C ASP A 2 -7.25 24.23 -30.83
N SER A 3 -6.91 25.17 -29.92
CA SER A 3 -6.07 26.30 -30.32
C SER A 3 -4.64 25.75 -30.43
N ILE A 4 -4.22 25.47 -31.65
CA ILE A 4 -2.83 25.18 -32.00
C ILE A 4 -1.97 26.24 -31.31
N LEU A 5 -1.06 25.81 -30.46
CA LEU A 5 -0.09 26.67 -29.80
C LEU A 5 0.68 27.39 -30.91
N ASP A 6 0.48 28.71 -31.08
CA ASP A 6 1.24 29.49 -32.03
C ASP A 6 2.64 29.80 -31.45
N ILE A 7 3.65 29.14 -32.02
CA ILE A 7 5.06 29.33 -31.66
C ILE A 7 5.88 29.90 -32.82
N SER A 8 5.24 30.49 -33.80
CA SER A 8 5.87 30.91 -35.07
C SER A 8 7.10 31.80 -34.88
N ASN A 9 7.07 32.76 -33.98
CA ASN A 9 8.20 33.64 -33.70
C ASN A 9 9.33 32.92 -32.95
N PHE A 10 8.97 31.98 -32.07
CA PHE A 10 9.90 31.20 -31.29
C PHE A 10 10.54 30.06 -32.11
N GLN A 11 9.83 29.54 -33.11
CA GLN A 11 10.26 28.42 -33.94
C GLN A 11 11.58 28.69 -34.67
N LYS A 12 11.79 29.89 -35.20
CA LYS A 12 13.02 30.27 -35.88
C LYS A 12 14.22 30.18 -34.92
N PHE A 13 14.07 30.72 -33.73
CA PHE A 13 15.10 30.65 -32.70
C PHE A 13 15.40 29.18 -32.31
N LEU A 14 14.38 28.36 -32.06
CA LEU A 14 14.57 26.95 -31.70
C LEU A 14 15.28 26.16 -32.79
N LYS A 15 15.01 26.48 -34.07
CA LYS A 15 15.62 25.84 -35.22
C LYS A 15 17.11 26.18 -35.37
N ASP A 16 17.48 27.40 -35.05
CA ASP A 16 18.87 27.87 -35.10
C ASP A 16 19.72 27.26 -33.95
N GLU A 17 19.10 26.90 -32.82
CA GLU A 17 19.76 26.35 -31.61
C GLU A 17 19.51 24.85 -31.41
N GLU A 18 18.84 24.16 -32.34
CA GLU A 18 18.34 22.76 -32.18
C GLU A 18 19.41 21.80 -31.73
N GLU A 19 20.55 21.73 -32.44
CA GLU A 19 21.62 20.79 -32.12
C GLU A 19 22.24 21.04 -30.74
N ILE A 20 22.38 22.31 -30.37
CA ILE A 20 22.95 22.72 -29.09
C ILE A 20 22.00 22.37 -27.95
N ILE A 21 20.68 22.59 -28.11
CA ILE A 21 19.67 22.26 -27.13
C ILE A 21 19.64 20.75 -26.89
N ILE A 22 19.65 19.95 -27.96
CA ILE A 22 19.64 18.48 -27.85
C ILE A 22 20.90 17.98 -27.12
N ASP A 23 22.10 18.39 -27.58
CA ASP A 23 23.34 17.94 -26.98
C ASP A 23 23.44 18.31 -25.48
N GLU A 24 23.10 19.54 -25.16
CA GLU A 24 23.17 20.05 -23.79
C GLU A 24 22.14 19.36 -22.87
N PHE A 25 20.92 19.08 -23.37
CA PHE A 25 19.89 18.38 -22.62
C PHE A 25 20.28 16.90 -22.36
N LEU A 26 20.73 16.18 -23.39
CA LEU A 26 21.13 14.80 -23.25
C LEU A 26 22.31 14.65 -22.29
N ARG A 27 23.36 15.46 -22.44
CA ARG A 27 24.54 15.39 -21.58
C ARG A 27 24.25 15.76 -20.13
N LYS A 28 23.52 16.86 -19.88
CA LYS A 28 23.32 17.37 -18.51
C LYS A 28 22.29 16.57 -17.73
N TYR A 29 21.24 16.06 -18.38
CA TYR A 29 20.05 15.61 -17.67
C TYR A 29 19.71 14.13 -17.90
N ILE A 30 19.89 13.58 -19.08
CA ILE A 30 19.59 12.17 -19.32
C ILE A 30 20.68 11.27 -18.79
N ILE A 31 21.94 11.50 -19.21
CA ILE A 31 23.07 10.63 -18.86
C ILE A 31 23.40 10.66 -17.35
N ASN A 32 23.28 11.84 -16.71
CA ASN A 32 23.67 12.01 -15.31
C ASN A 32 22.61 11.60 -14.27
N PHE A 33 21.33 11.61 -14.63
CA PHE A 33 20.24 11.42 -13.67
C PHE A 33 19.51 10.08 -13.81
N ARG A 34 19.47 9.49 -15.00
CA ARG A 34 18.89 8.17 -15.19
C ARG A 34 19.97 7.09 -15.04
N LYS A 35 19.95 6.36 -13.94
CA LYS A 35 20.69 5.10 -13.76
C LYS A 35 19.92 3.96 -14.44
N ILE A 36 19.83 4.00 -15.76
CA ILE A 36 19.11 3.00 -16.58
C ILE A 36 20.15 2.20 -17.35
N GLU A 37 19.83 0.96 -17.66
CA GLU A 37 20.68 0.12 -18.53
C GLU A 37 20.88 0.73 -19.90
N ASP A 38 22.02 0.48 -20.57
CA ASP A 38 22.45 1.18 -21.78
C ASP A 38 21.42 1.18 -22.93
N GLU A 39 20.63 0.10 -23.09
CA GLU A 39 19.59 0.00 -24.12
C GLU A 39 18.37 0.91 -23.86
N GLU A 40 17.96 1.02 -22.61
CA GLU A 40 16.83 1.87 -22.20
C GLU A 40 17.19 3.35 -22.30
N SER A 41 18.41 3.73 -21.93
CA SER A 41 18.94 5.08 -22.10
C SER A 41 18.92 5.52 -23.56
N GLN A 42 19.37 4.70 -24.49
CA GLN A 42 19.34 5.01 -25.92
C GLN A 42 17.93 5.26 -26.45
N LYS A 43 16.95 4.48 -26.01
CA LYS A 43 15.56 4.66 -26.44
C LYS A 43 14.98 5.98 -25.95
N ILE A 44 15.28 6.37 -24.71
CA ILE A 44 14.86 7.65 -24.13
C ILE A 44 15.52 8.82 -24.83
N GLU A 45 16.82 8.74 -25.16
CA GLU A 45 17.52 9.75 -25.94
C GLU A 45 16.88 9.95 -27.30
N ILE A 46 16.47 8.87 -27.98
CA ILE A 46 15.74 8.94 -29.25
C ILE A 46 14.42 9.69 -29.10
N PHE A 47 13.62 9.37 -28.05
CA PHE A 47 12.36 10.06 -27.80
C PHE A 47 12.55 11.57 -27.62
N PHE A 48 13.47 11.98 -26.74
CA PHE A 48 13.71 13.40 -26.49
C PHE A 48 14.27 14.12 -27.73
N THR A 49 15.16 13.48 -28.47
CA THR A 49 15.68 14.02 -29.71
C THR A 49 14.55 14.29 -30.72
N LEU A 50 13.64 13.34 -30.90
CA LEU A 50 12.50 13.45 -31.81
C LEU A 50 11.49 14.52 -31.32
N ILE A 51 11.23 14.61 -30.02
CA ILE A 51 10.35 15.60 -29.42
C ILE A 51 10.91 17.00 -29.67
N ILE A 52 12.19 17.24 -29.34
CA ILE A 52 12.84 18.54 -29.51
C ILE A 52 12.84 18.94 -31.00
N LYS A 53 13.21 18.03 -31.90
CA LYS A 53 13.17 18.27 -33.37
C LYS A 53 11.77 18.62 -33.84
N SER A 54 10.74 17.93 -33.39
CA SER A 54 9.35 18.24 -33.76
C SER A 54 8.92 19.61 -33.28
N ILE A 55 9.30 20.00 -32.07
CA ILE A 55 9.04 21.32 -31.50
C ILE A 55 9.77 22.41 -32.33
N CYS A 56 11.05 22.21 -32.65
CA CYS A 56 11.85 23.14 -33.45
C CYS A 56 11.29 23.32 -34.87
N ASN A 57 10.65 22.31 -35.42
CA ASN A 57 9.97 22.37 -36.72
C ASN A 57 8.52 22.91 -36.63
N GLY A 58 8.02 23.24 -35.44
CA GLY A 58 6.65 23.73 -35.21
C GLY A 58 5.58 22.64 -35.29
N ASP A 59 5.97 21.37 -35.35
CA ASP A 59 5.05 20.24 -35.39
C ASP A 59 4.69 19.75 -33.97
N ILE A 60 3.87 20.55 -33.30
CA ILE A 60 3.41 20.29 -31.94
C ILE A 60 2.59 19.00 -31.87
N LYS A 61 1.89 18.62 -32.95
CA LYS A 61 1.09 17.36 -32.95
C LYS A 61 2.00 16.14 -32.89
N SER A 62 3.02 16.08 -33.74
CA SER A 62 4.00 15.00 -33.69
C SER A 62 4.76 14.99 -32.37
N ALA A 63 5.21 16.14 -31.89
CA ALA A 63 5.85 16.26 -30.57
C ALA A 63 4.97 15.69 -29.46
N THR A 64 3.67 16.02 -29.46
CA THR A 64 2.70 15.52 -28.47
C THR A 64 2.51 14.00 -28.55
N SER A 65 2.44 13.44 -29.77
CA SER A 65 2.32 12.00 -29.96
C SER A 65 3.54 11.26 -29.42
N ILE A 66 4.73 11.71 -29.83
CA ILE A 66 6.00 11.09 -29.38
C ILE A 66 6.17 11.23 -27.86
N TYR A 67 5.72 12.35 -27.29
CA TYR A 67 5.76 12.57 -25.84
C TYR A 67 4.84 11.61 -25.09
N LYS A 68 3.67 11.28 -25.62
CA LYS A 68 2.78 10.26 -25.05
C LYS A 68 3.40 8.86 -25.11
N ASP A 69 4.04 8.50 -26.22
CA ASP A 69 4.75 7.23 -26.35
C ASP A 69 5.91 7.14 -25.32
N LEU A 70 6.62 8.24 -25.08
CA LEU A 70 7.62 8.33 -24.02
C LEU A 70 6.99 8.16 -22.62
N ILE A 71 5.84 8.78 -22.36
CA ILE A 71 5.14 8.65 -21.07
C ILE A 71 4.71 7.19 -20.86
N ASP A 72 4.11 6.55 -21.87
CA ASP A 72 3.69 5.15 -21.79
C ASP A 72 4.88 4.23 -21.53
N TYR A 73 6.00 4.46 -22.20
CA TYR A 73 7.25 3.74 -21.96
C TYR A 73 7.81 3.94 -20.55
N ASN A 74 7.75 5.17 -20.00
CA ASN A 74 8.17 5.41 -18.62
C ASN A 74 7.23 4.73 -17.59
N ILE A 75 5.93 4.67 -17.89
CA ILE A 75 4.95 3.94 -17.06
C ILE A 75 5.26 2.44 -17.06
N GLU A 76 5.63 1.85 -18.20
CA GLU A 76 6.04 0.44 -18.30
C GLU A 76 7.29 0.14 -17.47
N LEU A 77 8.21 1.10 -17.36
CA LEU A 77 9.42 1.02 -16.54
C LEU A 77 9.21 1.41 -15.07
N ASP A 78 7.98 1.65 -14.65
CA ASP A 78 7.62 2.14 -13.28
C ASP A 78 8.34 3.44 -12.89
N ILE A 79 8.58 4.32 -13.87
CA ILE A 79 9.23 5.62 -13.64
C ILE A 79 8.22 6.63 -13.12
N PRO A 80 8.47 7.27 -11.96
CA PRO A 80 7.54 8.19 -11.35
C PRO A 80 7.27 9.43 -12.21
N TYR A 81 6.03 9.93 -12.17
CA TYR A 81 5.58 11.18 -12.80
C TYR A 81 6.56 12.36 -12.60
N ILE A 82 7.11 12.51 -11.40
CA ILE A 82 8.01 13.61 -11.06
C ILE A 82 9.28 13.64 -11.92
N MET A 83 9.73 12.51 -12.42
CA MET A 83 10.94 12.45 -13.27
C MET A 83 10.72 13.14 -14.61
N LEU A 84 9.60 12.87 -15.31
CA LEU A 84 9.28 13.55 -16.56
C LEU A 84 9.02 15.04 -16.36
N THR A 85 8.37 15.42 -15.26
CA THR A 85 8.19 16.83 -14.91
C THR A 85 9.54 17.52 -14.71
N TYR A 86 10.48 16.86 -14.02
CA TYR A 86 11.83 17.38 -13.82
C TYR A 86 12.59 17.55 -15.15
N GLU A 87 12.49 16.59 -16.06
CA GLU A 87 13.11 16.66 -17.39
C GLU A 87 12.54 17.82 -18.21
N LEU A 88 11.22 18.02 -18.18
CA LEU A 88 10.56 19.15 -18.84
C LEU A 88 11.01 20.51 -18.28
N ILE A 89 11.16 20.61 -16.95
CA ILE A 89 11.70 21.82 -16.30
C ILE A 89 13.14 22.10 -16.76
N ASN A 90 13.97 21.07 -16.88
CA ASN A 90 15.35 21.21 -17.31
C ASN A 90 15.48 21.58 -18.79
N LEU A 91 14.63 21.02 -19.66
CA LEU A 91 14.56 21.42 -21.04
C LEU A 91 14.19 22.92 -21.16
N LYS A 92 13.16 23.35 -20.40
CA LYS A 92 12.79 24.77 -20.33
C LYS A 92 13.97 25.63 -19.88
N LYS A 93 14.72 25.21 -18.86
CA LYS A 93 15.86 25.95 -18.33
C LYS A 93 16.96 26.16 -19.39
N ILE A 94 17.32 25.12 -20.14
CA ILE A 94 18.32 25.19 -21.22
C ILE A 94 17.87 26.21 -22.27
N ILE A 95 16.62 26.15 -22.72
CA ILE A 95 16.09 27.05 -23.70
C ILE A 95 16.09 28.52 -23.17
N MET A 96 15.70 28.70 -21.89
CA MET A 96 15.74 30.04 -21.26
C MET A 96 17.14 30.60 -21.19
N GLU A 97 18.16 29.82 -20.84
CA GLU A 97 19.57 30.23 -20.77
C GLU A 97 20.07 30.76 -22.12
N LYS A 98 19.57 30.21 -23.24
CA LYS A 98 19.87 30.69 -24.60
C LYS A 98 19.12 32.00 -24.97
N LEU A 99 17.93 32.20 -24.38
CA LEU A 99 17.11 33.38 -24.64
C LEU A 99 17.55 34.63 -23.86
N ILE A 100 18.16 34.49 -22.69
CA ILE A 100 18.49 35.60 -21.77
C ILE A 100 19.30 36.74 -22.41
N TYR A 101 20.06 36.45 -23.44
CA TYR A 101 20.93 37.44 -24.11
C TYR A 101 20.26 38.18 -25.30
N LYS A 102 18.96 37.96 -25.54
CA LYS A 102 18.21 38.55 -26.64
C LYS A 102 17.00 39.33 -26.08
N ASP A 103 16.55 40.37 -26.75
CA ASP A 103 15.30 41.05 -26.39
C ASP A 103 14.10 40.27 -26.96
N VAL A 104 13.63 39.29 -26.15
CA VAL A 104 12.80 38.17 -26.63
C VAL A 104 11.60 37.91 -25.71
N ARG A 105 10.86 38.97 -25.38
CA ARG A 105 9.70 38.90 -24.48
C ARG A 105 8.62 37.90 -24.99
N ASP A 106 8.36 37.94 -26.30
CA ASP A 106 7.31 37.10 -26.91
C ASP A 106 7.73 35.65 -26.95
N GLU A 107 9.00 35.35 -27.21
CA GLU A 107 9.56 34.01 -27.20
C GLU A 107 9.52 33.38 -25.79
N LEU A 108 9.82 34.15 -24.74
CA LEU A 108 9.69 33.71 -23.37
C LEU A 108 8.24 33.37 -23.01
N MET A 109 7.28 34.12 -23.50
CA MET A 109 5.86 33.83 -23.29
C MET A 109 5.43 32.57 -24.06
N GLN A 110 5.94 32.34 -25.26
CA GLN A 110 5.67 31.15 -26.05
C GLN A 110 6.31 29.89 -25.38
N LEU A 111 7.55 30.01 -24.90
CA LEU A 111 8.20 28.95 -24.11
C LEU A 111 7.40 28.59 -22.86
N TYR A 112 6.90 29.58 -22.14
CA TYR A 112 6.08 29.35 -20.95
C TYR A 112 4.79 28.60 -21.30
N LYS A 113 4.08 29.02 -22.36
CA LYS A 113 2.87 28.33 -22.83
C LYS A 113 3.15 26.90 -23.30
N LEU A 114 4.26 26.70 -24.00
CA LEU A 114 4.70 25.35 -24.44
C LEU A 114 5.00 24.43 -23.25
N HIS A 115 5.68 24.95 -22.23
CA HIS A 115 5.96 24.20 -21.02
C HIS A 115 4.67 23.79 -20.30
N LEU A 116 3.73 24.72 -20.07
CA LEU A 116 2.45 24.40 -19.44
C LEU A 116 1.63 23.38 -20.24
N PHE A 117 1.69 23.44 -21.57
CA PHE A 117 1.01 22.48 -22.42
C PHE A 117 1.55 21.07 -22.24
N PHE A 118 2.87 20.87 -22.27
CA PHE A 118 3.47 19.54 -22.08
C PHE A 118 3.34 19.05 -20.63
N GLU A 119 3.42 19.94 -19.65
CA GLU A 119 3.14 19.61 -18.26
C GLU A 119 1.73 19.04 -18.08
N ASP A 120 0.72 19.66 -18.72
CA ASP A 120 -0.65 19.15 -18.71
C ASP A 120 -0.80 17.81 -19.45
N VAL A 121 -0.11 17.62 -20.58
CA VAL A 121 -0.07 16.35 -21.31
C VAL A 121 0.47 15.22 -20.43
N ILE A 122 1.61 15.46 -19.76
CA ILE A 122 2.20 14.49 -18.81
C ILE A 122 1.20 14.16 -17.70
N ALA A 123 0.72 15.21 -17.01
CA ALA A 123 -0.16 15.05 -15.85
C ALA A 123 -1.45 14.30 -16.20
N LYS A 124 -2.08 14.64 -17.33
CA LYS A 124 -3.30 14.00 -17.80
C LYS A 124 -3.09 12.54 -18.16
N THR A 125 -1.97 12.20 -18.78
CA THR A 125 -1.67 10.81 -19.18
C THR A 125 -1.44 9.95 -17.94
N TYR A 126 -0.63 10.41 -17.00
CA TYR A 126 -0.42 9.72 -15.72
C TYR A 126 -1.70 9.62 -14.89
N LEU A 127 -2.50 10.68 -14.81
CA LEU A 127 -3.78 10.66 -14.09
C LEU A 127 -4.74 9.61 -14.67
N ASN A 128 -4.87 9.54 -15.99
CA ASN A 128 -5.72 8.54 -16.64
C ASN A 128 -5.24 7.11 -16.34
N LYS A 129 -3.93 6.86 -16.43
CA LYS A 129 -3.33 5.57 -16.11
C LYS A 129 -3.55 5.23 -14.64
N TYR A 130 -3.27 6.17 -13.75
CA TYR A 130 -3.46 6.01 -12.32
C TYR A 130 -4.91 5.64 -11.98
N ILE A 131 -5.90 6.31 -12.57
CA ILE A 131 -7.31 6.00 -12.35
C ILE A 131 -7.67 4.59 -12.83
N VAL A 132 -7.13 4.15 -13.97
CA VAL A 132 -7.35 2.77 -14.46
C VAL A 132 -6.81 1.75 -13.46
N ASP A 133 -5.61 1.97 -12.93
CA ASP A 133 -5.00 1.05 -11.97
C ASP A 133 -5.68 1.11 -10.59
N LEU A 134 -6.08 2.30 -10.14
CA LEU A 134 -6.89 2.50 -8.93
C LEU A 134 -8.22 1.73 -9.03
N ASN A 135 -8.93 1.84 -10.15
CA ASN A 135 -10.18 1.13 -10.36
C ASN A 135 -9.99 -0.40 -10.37
N LYS A 136 -8.89 -0.91 -10.96
CA LYS A 136 -8.58 -2.34 -10.89
C LYS A 136 -8.36 -2.81 -9.45
N LYS A 137 -7.58 -2.06 -8.66
CA LYS A 137 -7.33 -2.36 -7.24
C LYS A 137 -8.63 -2.31 -6.44
N ASN A 138 -9.44 -1.25 -6.61
CA ASN A 138 -10.72 -1.11 -5.91
C ASN A 138 -11.68 -2.25 -6.25
N ASN A 139 -11.85 -2.61 -7.53
CA ASN A 139 -12.70 -3.72 -7.95
C ASN A 139 -12.24 -5.04 -7.34
N PHE A 140 -10.95 -5.28 -7.28
CA PHE A 140 -10.37 -6.46 -6.62
C PHE A 140 -10.71 -6.46 -5.12
N SER A 141 -10.50 -5.35 -4.43
CA SER A 141 -10.84 -5.22 -3.00
C SER A 141 -12.34 -5.39 -2.75
N LEU A 142 -13.20 -4.73 -3.53
CA LEU A 142 -14.66 -4.82 -3.41
C LEU A 142 -15.17 -6.24 -3.65
N SER A 143 -14.59 -6.98 -4.61
CA SER A 143 -14.96 -8.38 -4.86
C SER A 143 -14.67 -9.28 -3.66
N ASN A 144 -13.55 -9.06 -2.98
CA ASN A 144 -13.19 -9.80 -1.77
C ASN A 144 -14.05 -9.42 -0.55
N LEU A 145 -14.60 -8.20 -0.52
CA LEU A 145 -15.48 -7.72 0.55
C LEU A 145 -16.97 -7.94 0.25
N SER A 146 -17.34 -8.64 -0.83
CA SER A 146 -18.73 -8.77 -1.28
C SER A 146 -19.64 -9.48 -0.28
N GLY A 147 -19.10 -10.44 0.51
CA GLY A 147 -19.83 -11.23 1.51
C GLY A 147 -19.90 -10.60 2.91
N ILE A 148 -19.27 -9.44 3.13
CA ILE A 148 -19.20 -8.85 4.47
C ILE A 148 -20.55 -8.28 4.92
N SER A 149 -21.00 -8.71 6.10
CA SER A 149 -22.22 -8.25 6.75
C SER A 149 -22.12 -6.79 7.23
N GLN A 150 -23.25 -6.07 7.22
CA GLN A 150 -23.36 -4.71 7.78
C GLN A 150 -23.00 -4.63 9.28
N SER A 151 -23.07 -5.73 10.01
CA SER A 151 -22.65 -5.81 11.41
C SER A 151 -21.14 -5.81 11.59
N ASN A 152 -20.36 -6.02 10.53
CA ASN A 152 -18.90 -5.98 10.55
C ASN A 152 -18.39 -4.55 10.29
N ILE A 153 -17.41 -4.13 11.08
CA ILE A 153 -16.79 -2.79 10.94
C ILE A 153 -16.14 -2.58 9.56
N ILE A 154 -15.66 -3.64 8.92
CA ILE A 154 -15.07 -3.63 7.57
C ILE A 154 -16.11 -3.27 6.48
N TYR A 155 -17.41 -3.46 6.74
CA TYR A 155 -18.46 -2.99 5.85
C TYR A 155 -18.35 -1.49 5.55
N TYR A 156 -17.96 -0.70 6.53
CA TYR A 156 -17.80 0.76 6.36
C TYR A 156 -16.56 1.11 5.53
N TYR A 157 -15.53 0.26 5.54
CA TYR A 157 -14.42 0.39 4.60
C TYR A 157 -14.87 0.09 3.16
N LYS A 158 -15.67 -0.94 2.95
CA LYS A 158 -16.28 -1.22 1.64
C LYS A 158 -17.02 0.00 1.09
N MET A 159 -17.83 0.68 1.90
CA MET A 159 -18.52 1.92 1.50
C MET A 159 -17.55 3.03 1.08
N HIS A 160 -16.38 3.10 1.68
CA HIS A 160 -15.33 4.04 1.29
C HIS A 160 -14.66 3.69 -0.05
N LEU A 161 -14.46 2.41 -0.35
CA LEU A 161 -13.95 1.99 -1.66
C LEU A 161 -14.94 2.32 -2.78
N GLU A 162 -16.24 2.10 -2.56
CA GLU A 162 -17.31 2.52 -3.48
C GLU A 162 -17.33 4.04 -3.68
N TRP A 163 -17.16 4.80 -2.60
CA TRP A 163 -17.06 6.26 -2.64
C TRP A 163 -15.81 6.72 -3.43
N LEU A 164 -14.68 6.04 -3.31
CA LEU A 164 -13.45 6.35 -4.05
C LEU A 164 -13.60 6.01 -5.55
N GLU A 165 -14.35 4.96 -5.91
CA GLU A 165 -14.71 4.64 -7.28
C GLU A 165 -15.56 5.75 -7.91
N ASP A 166 -16.58 6.26 -7.19
CA ASP A 166 -17.40 7.39 -7.63
C ASP A 166 -16.57 8.66 -7.82
N LEU A 167 -15.60 8.93 -6.93
CA LEU A 167 -14.66 10.02 -7.06
C LEU A 167 -13.83 9.89 -8.36
N ALA A 168 -13.25 8.73 -8.60
CA ALA A 168 -12.47 8.45 -9.82
C ALA A 168 -13.31 8.63 -11.08
N LYS A 169 -14.56 8.17 -11.08
CA LYS A 169 -15.52 8.34 -12.18
C LYS A 169 -15.84 9.80 -12.44
N ALA A 170 -16.07 10.60 -11.40
CA ALA A 170 -16.33 12.03 -11.52
C ALA A 170 -15.14 12.77 -12.16
N ILE A 171 -13.90 12.38 -11.82
CA ILE A 171 -12.68 12.94 -12.40
C ILE A 171 -12.57 12.61 -13.90
N VAL A 172 -12.78 11.33 -14.27
CA VAL A 172 -12.71 10.88 -15.68
C VAL A 172 -13.71 11.63 -16.57
N LEU A 173 -14.94 11.78 -16.08
CA LEU A 173 -16.02 12.44 -16.81
C LEU A 173 -15.96 13.98 -16.72
N ALA A 174 -15.09 14.51 -15.86
CA ALA A 174 -15.02 15.94 -15.52
C ALA A 174 -16.39 16.51 -15.13
N ASP A 175 -17.22 15.70 -14.43
CA ASP A 175 -18.58 16.03 -14.07
C ASP A 175 -18.74 16.22 -12.56
N ILE A 176 -18.95 17.46 -12.15
CA ILE A 176 -19.12 17.84 -10.75
C ILE A 176 -20.47 17.40 -10.16
N ASN A 177 -21.45 17.05 -10.98
CA ASN A 177 -22.81 16.67 -10.53
C ASN A 177 -22.84 15.24 -10.01
N ILE A 178 -21.95 14.38 -10.50
CA ILE A 178 -21.82 12.99 -10.04
C ILE A 178 -20.77 12.83 -8.93
N PHE A 179 -20.25 13.95 -8.42
CA PHE A 179 -19.24 13.91 -7.36
C PHE A 179 -19.82 13.29 -6.09
N PRO A 180 -19.10 12.37 -5.42
CA PRO A 180 -19.60 11.76 -4.19
C PRO A 180 -19.73 12.78 -3.05
N GLU A 181 -20.44 12.40 -1.96
CA GLU A 181 -20.62 13.27 -0.79
C GLU A 181 -19.28 13.73 -0.21
N ILE A 182 -19.08 15.05 -0.14
CA ILE A 182 -17.81 15.66 0.31
C ILE A 182 -17.82 15.95 1.81
N ASN A 183 -19.00 16.14 2.39
CA ASN A 183 -19.08 16.39 3.82
C ASN A 183 -18.87 15.07 4.58
N HIS A 184 -17.73 14.98 5.26
CA HIS A 184 -17.35 13.77 5.99
C HIS A 184 -18.36 13.34 7.06
N ASN A 185 -19.17 14.27 7.62
CA ASN A 185 -20.22 13.95 8.59
C ASN A 185 -21.50 13.40 7.94
N LEU A 186 -21.68 13.58 6.64
CA LEU A 186 -22.88 13.17 5.92
C LEU A 186 -22.71 11.87 5.14
N CYS A 187 -21.50 11.42 4.88
CA CYS A 187 -21.26 10.13 4.24
C CYS A 187 -21.64 8.97 5.19
N THR A 188 -21.83 7.77 4.65
CA THR A 188 -22.25 6.58 5.41
C THR A 188 -21.28 6.25 6.54
N PHE A 189 -19.99 6.31 6.27
CA PHE A 189 -18.95 6.05 7.26
C PHE A 189 -18.95 7.11 8.38
N GLY A 190 -19.05 8.41 8.04
CA GLY A 190 -19.08 9.47 9.02
C GLY A 190 -20.27 9.38 9.97
N LYS A 191 -21.45 9.08 9.42
CA LYS A 191 -22.66 8.85 10.23
C LYS A 191 -22.52 7.70 11.21
N TRP A 192 -21.88 6.61 10.78
CA TRP A 192 -21.57 5.48 11.66
C TRP A 192 -20.53 5.87 12.72
N LEU A 193 -19.45 6.53 12.29
CA LEU A 193 -18.36 6.92 13.20
C LEU A 193 -18.87 7.79 14.35
N ASP A 194 -19.77 8.74 14.04
CA ASP A 194 -20.36 9.66 15.05
C ASP A 194 -21.34 8.95 15.99
N LYS A 195 -22.10 7.96 15.50
CA LYS A 195 -23.14 7.30 16.29
C LYS A 195 -22.64 6.13 17.12
N GLU A 196 -21.84 5.26 16.50
CA GLU A 196 -21.47 3.96 17.04
C GLU A 196 -19.96 3.79 17.18
N GLY A 197 -19.18 4.53 16.38
CA GLY A 197 -17.74 4.33 16.26
C GLY A 197 -17.00 4.46 17.59
N LEU A 198 -17.37 5.43 18.44
CA LEU A 198 -16.71 5.61 19.74
C LEU A 198 -16.96 4.43 20.70
N GLU A 199 -18.16 3.86 20.69
CA GLU A 199 -18.52 2.74 21.55
C GLU A 199 -17.85 1.43 21.09
N ILE A 200 -17.76 1.24 19.76
CA ILE A 200 -17.17 0.03 19.16
C ILE A 200 -15.66 0.08 19.28
N ILE A 201 -15.02 1.19 18.97
CA ILE A 201 -13.56 1.34 18.95
C ILE A 201 -12.97 1.32 20.35
N LYS A 202 -13.69 1.79 21.37
CA LYS A 202 -13.31 1.78 22.81
C LYS A 202 -11.95 2.44 23.14
N ASN A 203 -11.18 2.85 22.15
CA ASN A 203 -9.87 3.47 22.28
C ASN A 203 -9.92 4.89 21.70
N SER A 204 -9.92 5.87 22.56
CA SER A 204 -10.08 7.28 22.16
C SER A 204 -8.97 7.79 21.22
N SER A 205 -7.75 7.25 21.33
CA SER A 205 -6.64 7.62 20.44
C SER A 205 -6.85 7.05 19.03
N LYS A 206 -7.23 5.77 18.92
CA LYS A 206 -7.56 5.14 17.63
C LYS A 206 -8.76 5.81 16.98
N TYR A 207 -9.81 6.07 17.75
CA TYR A 207 -10.98 6.80 17.26
C TYR A 207 -10.60 8.17 16.66
N LYS A 208 -9.79 8.97 17.37
CA LYS A 208 -9.32 10.27 16.89
C LYS A 208 -8.47 10.13 15.61
N ASN A 209 -7.63 9.11 15.53
CA ASN A 209 -6.82 8.85 14.34
C ASN A 209 -7.71 8.54 13.13
N ILE A 210 -8.66 7.63 13.26
CA ILE A 210 -9.61 7.28 12.20
C ILE A 210 -10.45 8.48 11.79
N SER A 211 -10.98 9.25 12.75
CA SER A 211 -11.73 10.47 12.47
C SER A 211 -10.90 11.49 11.67
N LYS A 212 -9.62 11.65 12.02
CA LYS A 212 -8.71 12.56 11.32
C LYS A 212 -8.35 12.08 9.92
N LEU A 213 -8.09 10.79 9.74
CA LEU A 213 -7.87 10.21 8.42
C LEU A 213 -9.10 10.43 7.53
N HIS A 214 -10.28 10.15 8.03
CA HIS A 214 -11.54 10.33 7.30
C HIS A 214 -11.80 11.81 6.93
N GLU A 215 -11.60 12.74 7.84
CA GLU A 215 -11.68 14.18 7.58
C GLU A 215 -10.70 14.61 6.48
N ASN A 216 -9.44 14.14 6.53
CA ASN A 216 -8.42 14.45 5.54
C ASN A 216 -8.77 13.89 4.15
N LEU A 217 -9.34 12.68 4.07
CA LEU A 217 -9.79 12.09 2.81
C LEU A 217 -10.80 13.01 2.11
N HIS A 218 -11.83 13.43 2.82
CA HIS A 218 -12.85 14.35 2.30
C HIS A 218 -12.30 15.74 1.98
N PHE A 219 -11.31 16.21 2.75
CA PHE A 219 -10.60 17.46 2.45
C PHE A 219 -9.92 17.39 1.08
N PHE A 220 -9.13 16.35 0.78
CA PHE A 220 -8.46 16.24 -0.51
C PHE A 220 -9.45 16.05 -1.67
N ALA A 221 -10.51 15.30 -1.47
CA ALA A 221 -11.56 15.19 -2.47
C ALA A 221 -12.25 16.53 -2.77
N LYS A 222 -12.45 17.38 -1.75
CA LYS A 222 -12.93 18.74 -1.94
C LYS A 222 -11.97 19.59 -2.79
N GLN A 223 -10.65 19.44 -2.59
CA GLN A 223 -9.67 20.13 -3.41
C GLN A 223 -9.72 19.65 -4.87
N ILE A 224 -9.88 18.34 -5.12
CA ILE A 224 -10.07 17.79 -6.46
C ILE A 224 -11.31 18.42 -7.12
N LYS A 225 -12.43 18.50 -6.40
CA LYS A 225 -13.64 19.16 -6.92
C LYS A 225 -13.40 20.61 -7.30
N ASN A 226 -12.69 21.36 -6.47
CA ASN A 226 -12.33 22.74 -6.77
C ASN A 226 -11.48 22.84 -8.04
N CYS A 227 -10.49 21.95 -8.21
CA CYS A 227 -9.66 21.90 -9.43
C CYS A 227 -10.48 21.59 -10.68
N LEU A 228 -11.53 20.76 -10.60
CA LEU A 228 -12.42 20.47 -11.73
C LEU A 228 -13.32 21.66 -12.08
N ILE A 229 -13.66 22.51 -11.11
CA ILE A 229 -14.45 23.74 -11.33
C ILE A 229 -13.58 24.83 -11.99
N GLU A 230 -12.32 24.93 -11.61
CA GLU A 230 -11.34 25.89 -12.12
C GLU A 230 -10.79 25.45 -13.48
N THR A 231 -11.50 25.44 -14.50
CA THR A 231 -11.38 24.99 -15.88
C THR A 231 -10.01 24.98 -16.59
N GLN A 232 -8.84 25.16 -15.96
CA GLN A 232 -7.54 25.16 -16.62
C GLN A 232 -6.46 24.35 -15.86
N GLY A 233 -5.91 23.30 -16.53
CA GLY A 233 -4.54 22.80 -16.32
C GLY A 233 -4.19 22.24 -14.94
N ASN A 234 -5.16 21.74 -14.15
CA ASN A 234 -4.92 21.28 -12.78
C ASN A 234 -4.73 19.76 -12.66
N ASN A 235 -4.48 19.06 -13.78
CA ASN A 235 -4.38 17.58 -13.78
C ASN A 235 -3.28 17.07 -12.85
N HIS A 236 -2.15 17.76 -12.71
CA HIS A 236 -1.08 17.37 -11.78
C HIS A 236 -1.52 17.50 -10.31
N ILE A 237 -2.30 18.52 -9.96
CA ILE A 237 -2.84 18.71 -8.61
C ILE A 237 -3.88 17.64 -8.31
N ILE A 238 -4.76 17.33 -9.29
CA ILE A 238 -5.76 16.27 -9.18
C ILE A 238 -5.06 14.91 -8.95
N LEU A 239 -4.00 14.59 -9.70
CA LEU A 239 -3.22 13.37 -9.54
C LEU A 239 -2.67 13.25 -8.11
N ILE A 240 -1.97 14.29 -7.62
CA ILE A 240 -1.40 14.31 -6.27
C ILE A 240 -2.48 14.13 -5.19
N TYR A 241 -3.61 14.79 -5.33
CA TYR A 241 -4.69 14.67 -4.35
C TYR A 241 -5.39 13.31 -4.41
N LEU A 242 -5.52 12.72 -5.61
CA LEU A 242 -6.09 11.39 -5.77
C LEU A 242 -5.19 10.31 -5.15
N GLU A 243 -3.86 10.41 -5.34
CA GLU A 243 -2.88 9.56 -4.65
C GLU A 243 -3.00 9.67 -3.12
N LYS A 244 -3.20 10.89 -2.60
CA LYS A 244 -3.45 11.10 -1.16
C LYS A 244 -4.76 10.43 -0.70
N CYS A 245 -5.82 10.52 -1.50
CA CYS A 245 -7.08 9.85 -1.19
C CYS A 245 -6.92 8.33 -1.13
N GLU A 246 -6.20 7.70 -2.09
CA GLU A 246 -5.93 6.26 -2.07
C GLU A 246 -5.12 5.86 -0.83
N MET A 247 -4.01 6.54 -0.54
CA MET A 247 -3.16 6.24 0.62
C MET A 247 -3.94 6.34 1.95
N ILE A 248 -4.79 7.36 2.09
CA ILE A 248 -5.60 7.53 3.29
C ILE A 248 -6.68 6.45 3.38
N SER A 249 -7.31 6.10 2.25
CA SER A 249 -8.30 5.02 2.20
C SER A 249 -7.70 3.68 2.63
N LEU A 250 -6.51 3.32 2.14
CA LEU A 250 -5.78 2.13 2.56
C LEU A 250 -5.44 2.15 4.06
N SER A 251 -4.99 3.30 4.57
CA SER A 251 -4.70 3.48 6.00
C SER A 251 -5.95 3.31 6.86
N LEU A 252 -7.11 3.82 6.43
CA LEU A 252 -8.39 3.62 7.09
C LEU A 252 -8.77 2.13 7.10
N GLY A 253 -8.64 1.44 5.96
CA GLY A 253 -8.90 0.02 5.86
C GLY A 253 -8.06 -0.80 6.83
N THR A 254 -6.76 -0.51 6.90
CA THR A 254 -5.83 -1.17 7.83
C THR A 254 -6.22 -0.94 9.30
N GLU A 255 -6.53 0.31 9.70
CA GLU A 255 -6.94 0.61 11.08
C GLU A 255 -8.25 -0.09 11.45
N LEU A 256 -9.25 -0.10 10.55
CA LEU A 256 -10.52 -0.81 10.77
C LEU A 256 -10.31 -2.32 10.88
N ALA A 257 -9.45 -2.89 10.06
CA ALA A 257 -9.09 -4.30 10.10
C ALA A 257 -8.45 -4.71 11.44
N LEU A 258 -7.54 -3.87 11.95
CA LEU A 258 -6.92 -4.10 13.27
C LEU A 258 -7.92 -4.00 14.42
N ILE A 259 -8.95 -3.16 14.29
CA ILE A 259 -10.03 -3.07 15.28
C ILE A 259 -10.93 -4.30 15.18
N ASP A 260 -11.31 -4.72 13.98
CA ASP A 260 -12.14 -5.91 13.75
C ASP A 260 -11.50 -7.15 14.39
N ASN A 261 -10.19 -7.37 14.16
CA ASN A 261 -9.45 -8.44 14.81
C ASN A 261 -9.48 -8.34 16.35
N THR A 262 -9.44 -7.13 16.90
CA THR A 262 -9.53 -6.91 18.35
C THR A 262 -10.92 -7.32 18.88
N LEU A 263 -11.99 -6.98 18.15
CA LEU A 263 -13.35 -7.37 18.50
C LEU A 263 -13.55 -8.88 18.44
N ILE A 264 -13.10 -9.51 17.35
CA ILE A 264 -13.15 -10.97 17.16
C ILE A 264 -12.42 -11.68 18.31
N ASN A 265 -11.22 -11.20 18.69
CA ASN A 265 -10.45 -11.77 19.82
C ASN A 265 -11.22 -11.68 21.16
N SER A 266 -12.05 -10.64 21.34
CA SER A 266 -12.82 -10.46 22.58
C SER A 266 -14.04 -11.39 22.68
N GLU A 267 -14.62 -11.76 21.52
CA GLU A 267 -15.87 -12.54 21.44
C GLU A 267 -15.65 -14.05 21.19
N ALA A 268 -14.45 -14.43 20.72
CA ALA A 268 -14.16 -15.80 20.36
C ALA A 268 -14.04 -16.74 21.58
N SER A 269 -14.44 -18.00 21.41
CA SER A 269 -14.27 -19.04 22.43
C SER A 269 -12.79 -19.26 22.74
N LYS A 270 -12.45 -19.22 24.02
CA LYS A 270 -11.08 -19.39 24.54
C LYS A 270 -10.84 -20.83 25.01
N ASP A 271 -9.61 -21.27 24.84
CA ASP A 271 -9.12 -22.48 25.46
C ASP A 271 -9.18 -22.36 27.00
N PRO A 272 -9.85 -23.26 27.71
CA PRO A 272 -10.08 -23.12 29.15
C PRO A 272 -8.79 -23.22 29.96
N LEU A 273 -7.77 -23.88 29.44
CA LEU A 273 -6.48 -24.03 30.13
C LEU A 273 -5.63 -22.77 30.00
N THR A 274 -5.45 -22.27 28.78
CA THR A 274 -4.43 -21.25 28.49
C THR A 274 -5.01 -19.85 28.30
N GLY A 275 -6.30 -19.74 27.99
CA GLY A 275 -6.94 -18.45 27.63
C GLY A 275 -6.55 -17.93 26.24
N ALA A 276 -5.86 -18.73 25.42
CA ALA A 276 -5.72 -18.50 23.98
C ALA A 276 -7.05 -18.80 23.27
N LEU A 277 -7.22 -18.40 22.02
CA LEU A 277 -8.37 -18.82 21.24
C LEU A 277 -8.29 -20.34 20.96
N ASN A 278 -9.43 -21.00 20.79
CA ASN A 278 -9.46 -22.39 20.39
C ASN A 278 -9.37 -22.53 18.84
N ARG A 279 -8.95 -23.72 18.38
CA ARG A 279 -8.74 -23.98 16.93
C ARG A 279 -10.02 -24.01 16.11
N GLN A 280 -11.21 -24.11 16.73
CA GLN A 280 -12.48 -24.27 15.98
C GLN A 280 -12.79 -23.10 15.06
N ARG A 281 -12.31 -21.90 15.37
CA ARG A 281 -12.50 -20.70 14.56
C ARG A 281 -11.30 -20.34 13.68
N LEU A 282 -10.24 -21.13 13.68
CA LEU A 282 -9.01 -20.80 12.98
C LEU A 282 -9.23 -20.57 11.48
N SER A 283 -9.98 -21.45 10.80
CA SER A 283 -10.28 -21.31 9.38
C SER A 283 -11.04 -20.00 9.09
N GLN A 284 -12.03 -19.65 9.91
CA GLN A 284 -12.78 -18.40 9.77
C GLN A 284 -11.91 -17.18 10.02
N LEU A 285 -11.06 -17.20 11.07
CA LEU A 285 -10.12 -16.12 11.37
C LEU A 285 -9.11 -15.91 10.24
N TYR A 286 -8.63 -17.02 9.68
CA TYR A 286 -7.73 -16.98 8.54
C TYR A 286 -8.39 -16.36 7.30
N GLN A 287 -9.62 -16.78 6.95
CA GLN A 287 -10.36 -16.26 5.80
C GLN A 287 -10.64 -14.75 5.96
N ASN A 288 -11.10 -14.31 7.13
CA ASN A 288 -11.27 -12.90 7.42
C ASN A 288 -9.96 -12.13 7.23
N GLN A 289 -8.84 -12.67 7.76
CA GLN A 289 -7.55 -12.00 7.64
C GLN A 289 -7.08 -11.94 6.18
N LEU A 290 -7.35 -12.98 5.39
CA LEU A 290 -7.04 -13.02 3.97
C LEU A 290 -7.85 -11.97 3.20
N GLU A 291 -9.16 -11.87 3.45
CA GLU A 291 -10.05 -10.86 2.84
C GLU A 291 -9.59 -9.44 3.16
N ILE A 292 -9.24 -9.18 4.43
CA ILE A 292 -8.68 -7.90 4.87
C ILE A 292 -7.38 -7.59 4.16
N SER A 293 -6.46 -8.56 4.08
CA SER A 293 -5.17 -8.39 3.42
C SER A 293 -5.33 -8.06 1.94
N PHE A 294 -6.23 -8.73 1.23
CA PHE A 294 -6.56 -8.41 -0.15
C PHE A 294 -7.22 -7.04 -0.32
N ALA A 295 -8.05 -6.61 0.63
CA ALA A 295 -8.73 -5.33 0.57
C ALA A 295 -7.81 -4.14 0.89
N THR A 296 -6.81 -4.33 1.75
CA THR A 296 -5.91 -3.27 2.23
C THR A 296 -4.54 -3.30 1.57
N PHE A 297 -4.22 -4.35 0.81
CA PHE A 297 -2.89 -4.63 0.25
C PHE A 297 -1.78 -4.72 1.30
N GLU A 298 -2.14 -5.00 2.55
CA GLU A 298 -1.18 -5.20 3.63
C GLU A 298 -0.94 -6.69 3.86
N PRO A 299 0.33 -7.14 3.99
CA PRO A 299 0.64 -8.53 4.27
C PRO A 299 0.26 -8.91 5.70
N PHE A 300 0.09 -10.20 5.93
CA PHE A 300 0.04 -10.76 7.29
C PHE A 300 0.94 -11.97 7.40
N VAL A 301 1.35 -12.30 8.63
CA VAL A 301 2.17 -13.46 8.89
C VAL A 301 1.39 -14.46 9.73
N ILE A 302 1.48 -15.73 9.36
CA ILE A 302 1.00 -16.86 10.14
C ILE A 302 2.20 -17.68 10.63
N ALA A 303 2.22 -18.01 11.91
CA ALA A 303 3.29 -18.76 12.52
C ALA A 303 2.74 -19.91 13.36
N MET A 304 3.36 -21.07 13.28
CA MET A 304 3.10 -22.21 14.15
C MET A 304 4.25 -22.39 15.13
N CYS A 305 3.94 -22.46 16.40
CA CYS A 305 4.88 -22.61 17.51
C CYS A 305 4.62 -23.95 18.20
N ASP A 306 5.68 -24.68 18.51
CA ASP A 306 5.58 -25.96 19.19
C ASP A 306 6.69 -26.06 20.26
N PHE A 307 6.34 -26.59 21.43
CA PHE A 307 7.31 -26.80 22.50
C PHE A 307 8.28 -27.94 22.17
N ASP A 308 9.55 -27.66 22.28
CA ASP A 308 10.60 -28.66 22.08
C ASP A 308 10.60 -29.66 23.23
N HIS A 309 10.49 -30.94 22.90
CA HIS A 309 10.53 -32.02 23.87
C HIS A 309 9.47 -31.95 24.98
N PHE A 310 8.28 -31.40 24.70
CA PHE A 310 7.22 -31.21 25.71
C PHE A 310 6.81 -32.51 26.44
N LYS A 311 6.82 -33.61 25.71
CA LYS A 311 6.55 -34.92 26.31
C LYS A 311 7.48 -35.21 27.47
N ASN A 312 8.77 -34.89 27.38
CA ASN A 312 9.74 -35.13 28.47
C ASN A 312 9.38 -34.33 29.72
N ILE A 313 8.81 -33.12 29.57
CA ILE A 313 8.35 -32.30 30.69
C ILE A 313 7.18 -33.04 31.41
N ASN A 314 6.21 -33.50 30.63
CA ASN A 314 5.07 -34.23 31.18
C ASN A 314 5.49 -35.56 31.87
N ASP A 315 6.37 -36.31 31.21
CA ASP A 315 6.82 -37.62 31.71
C ASP A 315 7.70 -37.47 32.98
N THR A 316 8.47 -36.37 33.10
CA THR A 316 9.38 -36.13 34.23
C THR A 316 8.72 -35.40 35.39
N PHE A 317 7.91 -34.38 35.11
CA PHE A 317 7.37 -33.47 36.14
C PHE A 317 5.84 -33.49 36.25
N GLY A 318 5.18 -34.36 35.47
CA GLY A 318 3.74 -34.55 35.46
C GLY A 318 3.00 -33.51 34.64
N HIS A 319 1.74 -33.81 34.28
CA HIS A 319 0.89 -32.95 33.42
C HIS A 319 0.64 -31.57 34.02
N LEU A 320 0.66 -31.41 35.36
CA LEU A 320 0.51 -30.09 35.98
C LEU A 320 1.66 -29.14 35.63
N ALA A 321 2.87 -29.66 35.46
CA ALA A 321 4.02 -28.86 35.01
C ALA A 321 3.86 -28.45 33.55
N GLY A 322 3.44 -29.37 32.68
CA GLY A 322 3.11 -29.05 31.28
C GLY A 322 2.01 -28.00 31.17
N ASP A 323 0.91 -28.14 31.92
CA ASP A 323 -0.19 -27.17 31.93
C ASP A 323 0.28 -25.74 32.32
N LYS A 324 1.13 -25.65 33.33
CA LYS A 324 1.72 -24.37 33.75
C LYS A 324 2.65 -23.81 32.68
N MET A 325 3.41 -24.63 31.98
CA MET A 325 4.28 -24.23 30.90
C MET A 325 3.47 -23.68 29.72
N LEU A 326 2.37 -24.33 29.32
CA LEU A 326 1.44 -23.86 28.29
C LEU A 326 0.79 -22.51 28.65
N LYS A 327 0.38 -22.34 29.92
CA LYS A 327 -0.11 -21.04 30.41
C LYS A 327 0.96 -19.95 30.33
N SER A 328 2.20 -20.30 30.69
CA SER A 328 3.33 -19.37 30.66
C SER A 328 3.64 -18.89 29.22
N PHE A 329 3.53 -19.80 28.23
CA PHE A 329 3.68 -19.43 26.82
C PHE A 329 2.72 -18.31 26.41
N VAL A 330 1.43 -18.50 26.67
CA VAL A 330 0.42 -17.48 26.31
C VAL A 330 0.65 -16.16 27.05
N HIS A 331 1.04 -16.23 28.34
CA HIS A 331 1.36 -15.05 29.12
C HIS A 331 2.56 -14.29 28.55
N ILE A 332 3.63 -15.00 28.19
CA ILE A 332 4.84 -14.42 27.61
C ILE A 332 4.54 -13.87 26.21
N ALA A 333 3.89 -14.63 25.35
CA ALA A 333 3.53 -14.20 24.01
C ALA A 333 2.72 -12.90 24.03
N LYS A 334 1.72 -12.77 24.90
CA LYS A 334 0.89 -11.57 25.05
C LYS A 334 1.65 -10.32 25.45
N LYS A 335 2.85 -10.41 26.02
CA LYS A 335 3.69 -9.23 26.32
C LYS A 335 4.27 -8.59 25.05
N HIS A 336 4.46 -9.39 24.01
CA HIS A 336 5.04 -8.97 22.73
C HIS A 336 3.99 -8.74 21.64
N LEU A 337 2.81 -9.33 21.79
CA LEU A 337 1.71 -9.26 20.84
C LEU A 337 0.81 -8.04 21.11
N ARG A 338 0.30 -7.47 20.00
CA ARG A 338 -0.71 -6.40 20.05
C ARG A 338 -2.09 -7.01 20.36
N THR A 339 -3.04 -6.18 20.70
CA THR A 339 -4.45 -6.61 20.90
C THR A 339 -5.11 -7.13 19.63
N SER A 340 -4.63 -6.70 18.46
CA SER A 340 -5.06 -7.16 17.13
C SER A 340 -4.41 -8.47 16.70
N ASP A 341 -3.30 -8.88 17.34
CA ASP A 341 -2.63 -10.13 17.02
C ASP A 341 -3.42 -11.29 17.64
N ILE A 342 -3.44 -12.40 16.93
CA ILE A 342 -4.29 -13.54 17.26
C ILE A 342 -3.41 -14.68 17.75
N ILE A 343 -3.68 -15.21 18.92
CA ILE A 343 -3.02 -16.41 19.47
C ILE A 343 -4.06 -17.51 19.66
N ILE A 344 -3.80 -18.68 19.09
CA ILE A 344 -4.70 -19.83 19.05
C ILE A 344 -3.96 -21.05 19.60
N ARG A 345 -4.58 -21.82 20.45
CA ARG A 345 -4.09 -23.16 20.79
C ARG A 345 -4.54 -24.12 19.69
N TYR A 346 -3.59 -24.58 18.88
CA TYR A 346 -3.86 -25.44 17.72
C TYR A 346 -3.98 -26.92 18.10
N GLY A 347 -3.09 -27.39 18.97
CA GLY A 347 -3.03 -28.75 19.45
C GLY A 347 -2.71 -28.83 20.94
N GLY A 348 -2.21 -29.96 21.40
CA GLY A 348 -1.83 -30.18 22.79
C GLY A 348 -0.79 -29.16 23.27
N GLU A 349 0.34 -29.10 22.57
CA GLU A 349 1.51 -28.25 22.85
C GLU A 349 1.80 -27.22 21.73
N GLU A 350 0.91 -27.19 20.74
CA GLU A 350 1.06 -26.37 19.53
C GLU A 350 0.19 -25.10 19.62
N PHE A 351 0.77 -24.01 19.25
CA PHE A 351 0.10 -22.70 19.14
C PHE A 351 0.27 -22.12 17.76
N MET A 352 -0.74 -21.39 17.32
CA MET A 352 -0.69 -20.61 16.09
C MET A 352 -0.82 -19.13 16.42
N ILE A 353 -0.02 -18.31 15.76
CA ILE A 353 -0.06 -16.85 15.89
C ILE A 353 -0.32 -16.26 14.51
N ILE A 354 -1.32 -15.38 14.41
CA ILE A 354 -1.57 -14.57 13.21
C ILE A 354 -1.23 -13.13 13.56
N LEU A 355 -0.36 -12.54 12.76
CA LEU A 355 0.11 -11.17 12.91
C LEU A 355 -0.39 -10.33 11.74
N PRO A 356 -1.46 -9.53 11.89
CA PRO A 356 -2.04 -8.69 10.85
C PRO A 356 -1.15 -7.50 10.48
N ALA A 357 -1.20 -7.08 9.21
CA ALA A 357 -0.55 -5.88 8.69
C ALA A 357 0.94 -5.78 9.09
N ILE A 358 1.70 -6.85 8.81
CA ILE A 358 3.11 -6.96 9.14
C ILE A 358 3.85 -7.85 8.13
N ASN A 359 5.09 -7.47 7.80
CA ASN A 359 5.97 -8.25 6.94
C ASN A 359 6.84 -9.26 7.71
N THR A 360 7.46 -10.19 6.98
CA THR A 360 8.37 -11.23 7.50
C THR A 360 9.41 -10.68 8.49
N LYS A 361 10.08 -9.59 8.15
CA LYS A 361 11.18 -9.04 8.99
C LYS A 361 10.69 -8.64 10.37
N LYS A 362 9.65 -7.83 10.43
CA LYS A 362 9.07 -7.36 11.72
C LYS A 362 8.43 -8.50 12.51
N ALA A 363 7.77 -9.44 11.81
CA ALA A 363 7.18 -10.62 12.45
C ALA A 363 8.26 -11.50 13.09
N LYS A 364 9.37 -11.73 12.39
CA LYS A 364 10.51 -12.49 12.90
C LYS A 364 11.12 -11.87 14.16
N ASP A 365 11.20 -10.56 14.24
CA ASP A 365 11.68 -9.85 15.44
C ASP A 365 10.76 -10.08 16.64
N ILE A 366 9.45 -10.05 16.44
CA ILE A 366 8.44 -10.31 17.50
C ILE A 366 8.52 -11.77 17.96
N LEU A 367 8.50 -12.71 17.02
CA LEU A 367 8.53 -14.12 17.29
C LEU A 367 9.85 -14.57 17.96
N ASN A 368 10.98 -13.96 17.58
CA ASN A 368 12.26 -14.20 18.26
C ASN A 368 12.23 -13.76 19.74
N LYS A 369 11.65 -12.61 20.04
CA LYS A 369 11.50 -12.16 21.44
C LYS A 369 10.67 -13.15 22.26
N ILE A 370 9.56 -13.65 21.66
CA ILE A 370 8.74 -14.68 22.31
C ILE A 370 9.58 -15.94 22.55
N ARG A 371 10.31 -16.42 21.55
CA ARG A 371 11.16 -17.61 21.62
C ARG A 371 12.25 -17.47 22.69
N GLU A 372 12.93 -16.34 22.72
CA GLU A 372 13.99 -16.04 23.68
C GLU A 372 13.46 -15.94 25.11
N ASP A 373 12.34 -15.28 25.32
CA ASP A 373 11.72 -15.17 26.64
C ASP A 373 11.23 -16.52 27.15
N ILE A 374 10.74 -17.41 26.26
CA ILE A 374 10.40 -18.79 26.63
C ILE A 374 11.67 -19.57 27.00
N ALA A 375 12.72 -19.47 26.20
CA ALA A 375 13.99 -20.17 26.47
C ALA A 375 14.63 -19.75 27.83
N ASN A 376 14.45 -18.47 28.18
CA ASN A 376 14.94 -17.92 29.45
C ASN A 376 14.00 -18.09 30.64
N PHE A 377 12.75 -18.52 30.37
CA PHE A 377 11.76 -18.71 31.42
C PHE A 377 12.02 -19.97 32.22
N VAL A 378 12.04 -19.86 33.55
CA VAL A 378 12.19 -20.97 34.47
C VAL A 378 10.93 -21.07 35.34
N LEU A 379 10.19 -22.15 35.14
CA LEU A 379 9.07 -22.51 36.01
C LEU A 379 9.60 -23.19 37.30
N ASN A 380 9.36 -22.61 38.46
CA ASN A 380 9.63 -23.21 39.73
C ASN A 380 8.38 -23.97 40.24
N LEU A 381 8.46 -25.26 40.34
CA LEU A 381 7.36 -26.12 40.80
C LEU A 381 7.89 -27.23 41.70
N ASP A 382 7.40 -27.29 42.92
CA ASP A 382 7.75 -28.32 43.95
C ASP A 382 9.27 -28.50 44.14
N GLY A 383 10.01 -27.37 44.13
CA GLY A 383 11.47 -27.36 44.29
C GLY A 383 12.26 -27.64 42.99
N ASN A 384 11.58 -28.00 41.90
CA ASN A 384 12.20 -28.26 40.60
C ASN A 384 12.23 -26.97 39.76
N LYS A 385 13.32 -26.80 39.00
CA LYS A 385 13.46 -25.76 37.97
C LYS A 385 13.23 -26.39 36.62
N ILE A 386 12.14 -25.99 35.94
CA ILE A 386 11.72 -26.54 34.67
C ILE A 386 11.86 -25.44 33.60
N SER A 387 12.56 -25.73 32.51
CA SER A 387 12.71 -24.85 31.36
C SER A 387 12.32 -25.59 30.07
N ALA A 388 11.93 -24.86 29.06
CA ALA A 388 11.59 -25.36 27.74
C ALA A 388 12.02 -24.36 26.67
N THR A 389 12.18 -24.85 25.45
CA THR A 389 12.32 -24.03 24.27
C THR A 389 11.15 -24.27 23.32
N ILE A 390 11.02 -23.40 22.32
CA ILE A 390 10.03 -23.56 21.26
C ILE A 390 10.68 -23.47 19.91
N SER A 391 10.20 -24.22 18.95
CA SER A 391 10.49 -24.09 17.53
C SER A 391 9.33 -23.40 16.84
N ILE A 392 9.61 -22.55 15.84
CA ILE A 392 8.61 -21.74 15.14
C ILE A 392 8.79 -21.88 13.63
N GLY A 393 7.71 -22.23 12.93
CA GLY A 393 7.60 -22.11 11.48
C GLY A 393 6.73 -20.92 11.12
N MET A 394 7.14 -20.08 10.16
CA MET A 394 6.36 -18.91 9.76
C MET A 394 6.35 -18.70 8.25
N ILE A 395 5.25 -18.13 7.76
CA ILE A 395 5.13 -17.66 6.39
C ILE A 395 4.44 -16.30 6.34
N GLU A 396 4.85 -15.48 5.39
CA GLU A 396 4.17 -14.25 5.05
C GLU A 396 3.17 -14.52 3.92
N ILE A 397 1.98 -13.97 4.06
CA ILE A 397 0.95 -14.01 3.03
C ILE A 397 0.77 -12.59 2.53
N TYR A 398 1.16 -12.38 1.28
CA TYR A 398 1.07 -11.09 0.59
C TYR A 398 0.00 -11.16 -0.50
N PRO A 399 -0.90 -10.16 -0.59
CA PRO A 399 -1.90 -10.09 -1.64
C PRO A 399 -1.23 -9.67 -2.95
N GLU A 400 -0.61 -10.60 -3.66
CA GLU A 400 -0.18 -10.39 -5.04
C GLU A 400 -1.39 -10.35 -5.96
N ASN A 401 -1.42 -9.35 -6.85
CA ASN A 401 -2.45 -9.06 -7.86
C ASN A 401 -3.17 -10.31 -8.42
N GLY A 402 -4.19 -10.76 -7.70
CA GLY A 402 -5.25 -11.65 -8.24
C GLY A 402 -4.92 -13.11 -8.51
N ASN A 403 -3.65 -13.54 -8.54
CA ASN A 403 -3.26 -14.85 -9.07
C ASN A 403 -2.81 -15.91 -8.05
N ASN A 404 -2.70 -15.61 -6.76
CA ASN A 404 -2.27 -16.61 -5.78
C ASN A 404 -3.47 -17.41 -5.23
N SER A 405 -4.03 -18.30 -6.07
CA SER A 405 -5.06 -19.28 -5.68
C SER A 405 -4.58 -20.21 -4.54
N TYR A 406 -3.26 -20.35 -4.34
CA TYR A 406 -2.66 -21.25 -3.37
C TYR A 406 -3.00 -20.88 -1.92
N PHE A 407 -2.91 -19.59 -1.57
CA PHE A 407 -3.25 -19.12 -0.22
C PHE A 407 -4.76 -18.95 0.04
N LYS A 408 -5.61 -19.11 -1.00
CA LYS A 408 -7.06 -19.18 -0.81
C LYS A 408 -7.49 -20.49 -0.13
N ASP A 409 -6.65 -21.51 -0.21
CA ASP A 409 -6.85 -22.77 0.48
C ASP A 409 -6.13 -22.74 1.84
N PHE A 410 -6.92 -22.75 2.89
CA PHE A 410 -6.46 -22.79 4.27
C PHE A 410 -5.56 -23.99 4.57
N GLU A 411 -5.92 -25.18 4.10
CA GLU A 411 -5.19 -26.42 4.37
C GLU A 411 -3.79 -26.39 3.72
N ASN A 412 -3.66 -25.84 2.53
CA ASN A 412 -2.36 -25.64 1.88
C ASN A 412 -1.47 -24.70 2.70
N THR A 413 -2.04 -23.60 3.20
CA THR A 413 -1.30 -22.66 4.05
C THR A 413 -0.81 -23.32 5.32
N ILE A 414 -1.66 -24.07 6.01
CA ILE A 414 -1.27 -24.80 7.23
C ILE A 414 -0.16 -25.80 6.93
N SER A 415 -0.24 -26.55 5.83
CA SER A 415 0.80 -27.49 5.41
C SER A 415 2.17 -26.82 5.19
N LEU A 416 2.19 -25.59 4.63
CA LEU A 416 3.43 -24.84 4.45
C LEU A 416 4.03 -24.36 5.76
N VAL A 417 3.19 -23.87 6.68
CA VAL A 417 3.65 -23.42 8.01
C VAL A 417 4.19 -24.60 8.80
N ASP A 418 3.51 -25.75 8.75
CA ASP A 418 3.96 -26.99 9.41
C ASP A 418 5.31 -27.47 8.86
N LYS A 419 5.49 -27.41 7.51
CA LYS A 419 6.78 -27.71 6.89
C LYS A 419 7.89 -26.78 7.42
N LYS A 420 7.62 -25.49 7.60
CA LYS A 420 8.57 -24.54 8.18
C LYS A 420 8.87 -24.86 9.65
N LEU A 421 7.87 -25.25 10.42
CA LEU A 421 8.07 -25.72 11.79
C LEU A 421 8.94 -26.98 11.83
N TYR A 422 8.70 -27.93 10.93
CA TYR A 422 9.51 -29.13 10.81
C TYR A 422 10.98 -28.82 10.45
N GLU A 423 11.20 -27.85 9.53
CA GLU A 423 12.55 -27.33 9.22
C GLU A 423 13.23 -26.77 10.48
N ALA A 424 12.52 -25.97 11.29
CA ALA A 424 13.04 -25.43 12.55
C ALA A 424 13.43 -26.52 13.55
N LYS A 425 12.56 -27.55 13.72
CA LYS A 425 12.85 -28.69 14.58
C LYS A 425 14.09 -29.47 14.12
N ASN A 426 14.29 -29.64 12.82
CA ASN A 426 15.45 -30.35 12.26
C ASN A 426 16.73 -29.51 12.26
N SER A 427 16.64 -28.19 12.30
CA SER A 427 17.79 -27.27 12.35
C SER A 427 18.37 -27.08 13.76
N GLY A 428 18.04 -27.97 14.69
CA GLY A 428 18.56 -27.95 16.07
C GLY A 428 17.57 -27.44 17.11
N ARG A 429 16.33 -27.19 16.73
CA ARG A 429 15.25 -26.64 17.59
C ARG A 429 15.56 -25.22 18.10
N ASN A 430 14.71 -24.70 18.97
CA ASN A 430 14.85 -23.33 19.52
C ASN A 430 15.19 -22.29 18.46
N THR A 431 14.50 -22.33 17.32
CA THR A 431 14.77 -21.48 16.16
C THR A 431 13.50 -21.15 15.36
N ILE A 432 13.60 -20.23 14.42
CA ILE A 432 12.52 -19.80 13.51
C ILE A 432 12.94 -20.05 12.06
N CYS A 433 12.11 -20.76 11.32
CA CYS A 433 12.21 -20.97 9.87
C CYS A 433 11.05 -20.34 9.10
#